data_b2faebe2afd1f7daf50cb8032d7744b9
#
_entry.id   b2faebe2afd1f7daf50cb8032d7744b9
#
_cell.length_a   1.000
_cell.length_b   1.000
_cell.length_c   1.000
_cell.angle_alpha   90.00
_cell.angle_beta   90.00
_cell.angle_gamma   90.00
#
_symmetry.space_group_name_H-M   'P 1'
#
loop_
_entity.id
_entity.type
_entity.pdbx_description
1 polymer ?
#
loop_
_entity_poly.entity_id
_entity_poly.type
_entity_poly.pdbx_seq_one_letter_code
_entity_poly.pdbx_strand_id
1 'polypeptide(L)'
;YVIRDGHVFTPGGKTMLSFIEPAFASGETGRNDKLVNVIDNALDTLSKEFPTVRMHYFGGPVMSVYNARQIKRDTYSTSIVALIIIVLFILAVFKRRRSIFLILCPVLYGAIFALAMSWLLCGSISGIAVGAGAAIMGIALSYSA
;
A
#
# COMPACT_ATOMS: atom_id res chain seq x y z
N TYR A 1 17.97 -8.34 31.45
CA TYR A 1 18.79 -8.85 30.32
C TYR A 1 20.08 -9.37 30.85
N VAL A 2 20.56 -10.49 30.31
CA VAL A 2 21.86 -11.08 30.63
C VAL A 2 22.70 -11.06 29.36
N ILE A 3 23.93 -10.57 29.45
CA ILE A 3 24.89 -10.60 28.35
C ILE A 3 25.74 -11.84 28.51
N ARG A 4 25.76 -12.72 27.51
CA ARG A 4 26.56 -13.93 27.47
C ARG A 4 27.21 -14.01 26.09
N ASP A 5 28.54 -14.12 26.05
CA ASP A 5 29.34 -14.20 24.80
C ASP A 5 29.04 -13.08 23.77
N GLY A 6 28.80 -11.84 24.25
CA GLY A 6 28.49 -10.69 23.38
C GLY A 6 27.07 -10.60 22.88
N HIS A 7 26.19 -11.54 23.25
CA HIS A 7 24.79 -11.54 22.88
C HIS A 7 23.87 -11.22 24.05
N VAL A 8 22.75 -10.56 23.77
CA VAL A 8 21.76 -10.18 24.78
C VAL A 8 20.70 -11.28 24.88
N PHE A 9 20.51 -11.79 26.08
CA PHE A 9 19.49 -12.80 26.37
C PHE A 9 18.45 -12.29 27.39
N THR A 10 17.26 -12.84 27.32
CA THR A 10 16.26 -12.65 28.40
C THR A 10 16.73 -13.31 29.70
N PRO A 11 16.24 -12.88 30.88
CA PRO A 11 16.66 -13.44 32.17
C PRO A 11 16.53 -14.96 32.29
N GLY A 12 15.66 -15.58 31.51
CA GLY A 12 15.48 -17.04 31.44
C GLY A 12 16.41 -17.75 30.46
N GLY A 13 17.29 -17.04 29.74
CA GLY A 13 18.23 -17.62 28.77
C GLY A 13 17.59 -18.29 27.53
N LYS A 14 16.27 -18.21 27.38
CA LYS A 14 15.51 -18.90 26.33
C LYS A 14 15.37 -18.08 25.03
N THR A 15 15.56 -16.78 25.11
CA THR A 15 15.38 -15.87 23.96
C THR A 15 16.60 -14.99 23.80
N MET A 16 17.19 -15.01 22.63
CA MET A 16 18.26 -14.10 22.23
C MET A 16 17.66 -12.88 21.52
N LEU A 17 18.18 -11.72 21.82
CA LEU A 17 17.82 -10.46 21.19
C LEU A 17 18.98 -9.98 20.33
N SER A 18 18.71 -9.75 19.07
CA SER A 18 19.65 -9.12 18.14
C SER A 18 19.07 -7.78 17.66
N PHE A 19 19.91 -6.75 17.61
CA PHE A 19 19.50 -5.43 17.16
C PHE A 19 20.12 -5.18 15.78
N ILE A 20 19.27 -4.83 14.84
CA ILE A 20 19.67 -4.48 13.46
C ILE A 20 19.32 -3.03 13.23
N GLU A 21 20.30 -2.21 12.89
CA GLU A 21 20.08 -0.83 12.51
C GLU A 21 19.92 -0.73 10.99
N PRO A 22 18.71 -0.37 10.49
CA PRO A 22 18.49 -0.22 9.06
C PRO A 22 19.17 1.04 8.52
N ALA A 23 19.70 0.96 7.31
CA ALA A 23 20.37 2.07 6.65
C ALA A 23 19.43 3.24 6.26
N PHE A 24 18.11 2.99 6.27
CA PHE A 24 17.10 3.96 5.83
C PHE A 24 16.16 4.33 6.96
N ALA A 25 15.70 5.58 6.96
CA ALA A 25 14.72 6.05 7.94
C ALA A 25 13.41 5.21 7.90
N SER A 26 12.74 5.10 9.03
CA SER A 26 11.51 4.27 9.16
C SER A 26 10.39 4.65 8.18
N GLY A 27 10.35 5.92 7.75
CA GLY A 27 9.37 6.41 6.77
C GLY A 27 9.66 6.06 5.31
N GLU A 28 10.87 5.59 4.99
CA GLU A 28 11.25 5.19 3.62
C GLU A 28 10.75 3.78 3.28
N THR A 29 9.42 3.63 3.25
CA THR A 29 8.77 2.34 3.11
C THR A 29 9.18 1.57 1.85
N GLY A 30 9.41 2.25 0.72
CA GLY A 30 9.82 1.60 -0.53
C GLY A 30 11.22 0.97 -0.49
N ARG A 31 12.17 1.58 0.25
CA ARG A 31 13.51 1.04 0.44
C ARG A 31 13.54 -0.04 1.51
N ASN A 32 12.83 0.20 2.61
CA ASN A 32 12.70 -0.75 3.70
C ASN A 32 11.90 -2.00 3.30
N ASP A 33 11.03 -1.92 2.29
CA ASP A 33 10.30 -3.08 1.75
C ASP A 33 11.23 -4.17 1.22
N LYS A 34 12.32 -3.78 0.56
CA LYS A 34 13.35 -4.74 0.11
C LYS A 34 14.04 -5.43 1.28
N LEU A 35 14.39 -4.67 2.33
CA LEU A 35 15.00 -5.21 3.54
C LEU A 35 14.06 -6.20 4.23
N VAL A 36 12.78 -5.83 4.40
CA VAL A 36 11.76 -6.69 5.01
C VAL A 36 11.59 -7.99 4.22
N ASN A 37 11.55 -7.94 2.88
CA ASN A 37 11.48 -9.13 2.05
C ASN A 37 12.70 -10.06 2.21
N VAL A 38 13.92 -9.49 2.34
CA VAL A 38 15.13 -10.30 2.58
C VAL A 38 15.06 -10.97 3.94
N ILE A 39 14.61 -10.26 4.97
CA ILE A 39 14.45 -10.82 6.32
C ILE A 39 13.37 -11.92 6.33
N ASP A 40 12.20 -11.67 5.71
CA ASP A 40 11.13 -12.65 5.62
C ASP A 40 11.62 -13.95 4.95
N ASN A 41 12.30 -13.84 3.80
CA ASN A 41 12.84 -14.99 3.09
C ASN A 41 13.92 -15.74 3.91
N ALA A 42 14.78 -15.01 4.61
CA ALA A 42 15.78 -15.60 5.47
C ALA A 42 15.13 -16.36 6.64
N LEU A 43 14.12 -15.78 7.27
CA LEU A 43 13.37 -16.42 8.36
C LEU A 43 12.60 -17.65 7.88
N ASP A 44 12.00 -17.61 6.70
CA ASP A 44 11.32 -18.77 6.10
C ASP A 44 12.30 -19.92 5.84
N THR A 45 13.51 -19.61 5.39
CA THR A 45 14.57 -20.62 5.17
C THR A 45 15.05 -21.20 6.49
N LEU A 46 15.37 -20.33 7.45
CA LEU A 46 15.85 -20.74 8.77
C LEU A 46 14.80 -21.51 9.57
N SER A 47 13.52 -21.18 9.43
CA SER A 47 12.44 -21.89 10.12
C SER A 47 12.27 -23.33 9.62
N LYS A 48 12.63 -23.60 8.35
CA LYS A 48 12.65 -24.96 7.78
C LYS A 48 13.85 -25.76 8.27
N GLU A 49 14.99 -25.09 8.41
CA GLU A 49 16.24 -25.72 8.87
C GLU A 49 16.22 -25.95 10.39
N PHE A 50 15.63 -25.01 11.15
CA PHE A 50 15.54 -25.06 12.62
C PHE A 50 14.10 -24.98 13.12
N PRO A 51 13.27 -26.02 12.96
CA PRO A 51 11.84 -25.96 13.29
C PRO A 51 11.54 -25.80 14.78
N THR A 52 12.50 -26.05 15.65
CA THR A 52 12.39 -25.86 17.10
C THR A 52 12.64 -24.42 17.55
N VAL A 53 13.24 -23.58 16.69
CA VAL A 53 13.58 -22.19 17.00
C VAL A 53 12.51 -21.26 16.43
N ARG A 54 11.85 -20.48 17.30
CA ARG A 54 10.91 -19.43 16.87
C ARG A 54 11.64 -18.12 16.73
N MET A 55 11.61 -17.58 15.53
CA MET A 55 12.25 -16.32 15.20
C MET A 55 11.18 -15.29 14.87
N HIS A 56 11.28 -14.11 15.49
CA HIS A 56 10.40 -12.98 15.24
C HIS A 56 11.24 -11.71 15.15
N TYR A 57 10.83 -10.80 14.33
CA TYR A 57 11.44 -9.48 14.25
C TYR A 57 10.36 -8.39 14.30
N PHE A 58 10.72 -7.22 14.82
CA PHE A 58 9.84 -6.07 14.90
C PHE A 58 10.66 -4.79 14.92
N GLY A 59 10.04 -3.69 14.58
CA GLY A 59 10.68 -2.38 14.59
C GLY A 59 9.90 -1.35 13.78
N GLY A 60 10.25 -0.08 13.93
CA GLY A 60 9.60 1.02 13.23
C GLY A 60 9.56 0.84 11.70
N PRO A 61 10.68 0.53 11.03
CA PRO A 61 10.72 0.29 9.59
C PRO A 61 9.82 -0.87 9.15
N VAL A 62 9.79 -1.95 9.93
CA VAL A 62 8.97 -3.13 9.66
C VAL A 62 7.48 -2.78 9.72
N MET A 63 7.06 -2.13 10.80
CA MET A 63 5.67 -1.71 10.99
C MET A 63 5.23 -0.74 9.90
N SER A 64 6.09 0.20 9.50
CA SER A 64 5.80 1.14 8.41
C SER A 64 5.61 0.42 7.08
N VAL A 65 6.41 -0.59 6.77
CA VAL A 65 6.30 -1.39 5.55
C VAL A 65 5.00 -2.19 5.55
N TYR A 66 4.69 -2.91 6.63
CA TYR A 66 3.45 -3.68 6.72
C TYR A 66 2.21 -2.79 6.64
N ASN A 67 2.20 -1.63 7.33
CA ASN A 67 1.12 -0.67 7.21
C ASN A 67 0.96 -0.16 5.77
N ALA A 68 2.07 0.17 5.10
CA ALA A 68 2.02 0.61 3.71
C ALA A 68 1.49 -0.48 2.76
N ARG A 69 1.90 -1.74 2.94
CA ARG A 69 1.38 -2.88 2.18
C ARG A 69 -0.11 -3.08 2.42
N GLN A 70 -0.56 -2.99 3.67
CA GLN A 70 -1.97 -3.11 4.04
C GLN A 70 -2.79 -1.98 3.43
N ILE A 71 -2.38 -0.71 3.61
CA ILE A 71 -3.06 0.45 3.01
C ILE A 71 -3.18 0.29 1.49
N LYS A 72 -2.10 -0.12 0.83
CA LYS A 72 -2.10 -0.35 -0.61
C LYS A 72 -3.11 -1.43 -1.01
N ARG A 73 -3.12 -2.56 -0.33
CA ARG A 73 -4.05 -3.67 -0.57
C ARG A 73 -5.50 -3.24 -0.34
N ASP A 74 -5.76 -2.57 0.77
CA ASP A 74 -7.10 -2.11 1.14
C ASP A 74 -7.61 -1.06 0.16
N THR A 75 -6.76 -0.13 -0.26
CA THR A 75 -7.08 0.87 -1.28
C THR A 75 -7.45 0.22 -2.61
N TYR A 76 -6.67 -0.75 -3.10
CA TYR A 76 -6.99 -1.47 -4.33
C TYR A 76 -8.32 -2.23 -4.22
N SER A 77 -8.52 -2.98 -3.14
CA SER A 77 -9.73 -3.75 -2.91
C SER A 77 -10.97 -2.85 -2.86
N THR A 78 -10.90 -1.79 -2.06
CA THR A 78 -12.00 -0.83 -1.91
C THR A 78 -12.30 -0.10 -3.22
N SER A 79 -11.25 0.30 -3.97
CA SER A 79 -11.42 0.97 -5.27
C SER A 79 -12.09 0.07 -6.30
N ILE A 80 -11.73 -1.21 -6.36
CA ILE A 80 -12.36 -2.16 -7.28
C ILE A 80 -13.82 -2.37 -6.92
N VAL A 81 -14.14 -2.57 -5.64
CA VAL A 81 -15.52 -2.73 -5.16
C VAL A 81 -16.35 -1.48 -5.46
N ALA A 82 -15.81 -0.30 -5.17
CA ALA A 82 -16.49 0.97 -5.46
C ALA A 82 -16.75 1.13 -6.97
N LEU A 83 -15.77 0.81 -7.81
CA LEU A 83 -15.93 0.87 -9.27
C LEU A 83 -17.05 -0.08 -9.76
N ILE A 84 -17.09 -1.31 -9.25
CA ILE A 84 -18.14 -2.28 -9.59
C ILE A 84 -19.51 -1.74 -9.19
N ILE A 85 -19.65 -1.20 -7.96
CA ILE A 85 -20.90 -0.63 -7.48
C ILE A 85 -21.35 0.54 -8.36
N ILE A 86 -20.44 1.45 -8.71
CA ILE A 86 -20.73 2.58 -9.58
C ILE A 86 -21.20 2.11 -10.95
N VAL A 87 -20.50 1.16 -11.56
CA VAL A 87 -20.90 0.60 -12.88
C VAL A 87 -22.27 -0.05 -12.81
N LEU A 88 -22.53 -0.87 -11.78
CA LEU A 88 -23.84 -1.50 -11.59
C LEU A 88 -24.95 -0.46 -11.40
N PHE A 89 -24.69 0.58 -10.61
CA PHE A 89 -25.64 1.67 -10.40
C PHE A 89 -25.95 2.41 -11.70
N ILE A 90 -24.93 2.77 -12.48
CA ILE A 90 -25.10 3.40 -13.79
C ILE A 90 -25.92 2.51 -14.74
N LEU A 91 -25.62 1.20 -14.79
CA LEU A 91 -26.35 0.26 -15.63
C LEU A 91 -27.83 0.09 -15.19
N ALA A 92 -28.11 0.20 -13.89
CA ALA A 92 -29.47 0.10 -13.36
C ALA A 92 -30.32 1.36 -13.63
N VAL A 93 -29.70 2.55 -13.51
CA VAL A 93 -30.39 3.83 -13.67
C VAL A 93 -30.58 4.20 -15.13
N PHE A 94 -29.55 3.97 -15.96
CA PHE A 94 -29.58 4.36 -17.36
C PHE A 94 -30.02 3.21 -18.27
N LYS A 95 -31.29 3.22 -18.67
CA LYS A 95 -31.87 2.25 -19.63
C LYS A 95 -31.23 2.29 -21.03
N ARG A 96 -30.63 3.42 -21.42
CA ARG A 96 -29.97 3.60 -22.72
C ARG A 96 -28.44 3.53 -22.58
N ARG A 97 -27.84 2.43 -22.97
CA ARG A 97 -26.39 2.20 -22.94
C ARG A 97 -25.55 3.27 -23.67
N ARG A 98 -26.12 3.92 -24.69
CA ARG A 98 -25.45 5.01 -25.43
C ARG A 98 -25.18 6.26 -24.55
N SER A 99 -26.08 6.60 -23.65
CA SER A 99 -25.91 7.76 -22.76
C SER A 99 -24.78 7.56 -21.75
N ILE A 100 -24.52 6.32 -21.34
CA ILE A 100 -23.41 5.98 -20.42
C ILE A 100 -22.06 6.31 -21.05
N PHE A 101 -21.88 5.94 -22.32
CA PHE A 101 -20.62 6.24 -23.04
C PHE A 101 -20.40 7.73 -23.22
N LEU A 102 -21.47 8.50 -23.49
CA LEU A 102 -21.38 9.95 -23.65
C LEU A 102 -20.97 10.68 -22.36
N ILE A 103 -21.38 10.17 -21.20
CA ILE A 103 -21.02 10.76 -19.90
C ILE A 103 -19.67 10.26 -19.43
N LEU A 104 -19.37 8.97 -19.62
CA LEU A 104 -18.16 8.35 -19.09
C LEU A 104 -16.91 8.73 -19.90
N CYS A 105 -17.05 8.89 -21.21
CA CYS A 105 -15.93 9.19 -22.11
C CYS A 105 -15.19 10.50 -21.75
N PRO A 106 -15.85 11.67 -21.60
CA PRO A 106 -15.17 12.90 -21.21
C PRO A 106 -14.58 12.85 -19.80
N VAL A 107 -15.20 12.10 -18.87
CA VAL A 107 -14.67 11.92 -17.51
C VAL A 107 -13.38 11.11 -17.50
N LEU A 108 -13.37 10.00 -18.23
CA LEU A 108 -12.15 9.18 -18.38
C LEU A 108 -11.04 9.95 -19.09
N TYR A 109 -11.39 10.69 -20.16
CA TYR A 109 -10.43 11.53 -20.87
C TYR A 109 -9.83 12.60 -19.94
N GLY A 110 -10.67 13.30 -19.17
CA GLY A 110 -10.23 14.30 -18.19
C GLY A 110 -9.35 13.71 -17.11
N ALA A 111 -9.68 12.50 -16.61
CA ALA A 111 -8.87 11.79 -15.62
C ALA A 111 -7.48 11.42 -16.15
N ILE A 112 -7.43 10.82 -17.33
CA ILE A 112 -6.18 10.42 -17.99
C ILE A 112 -5.33 11.66 -18.28
N PHE A 113 -5.94 12.72 -18.80
CA PHE A 113 -5.26 13.97 -19.10
C PHE A 113 -4.68 14.61 -17.83
N ALA A 114 -5.45 14.68 -16.74
CA ALA A 114 -5.00 15.24 -15.47
C ALA A 114 -3.83 14.43 -14.87
N LEU A 115 -3.90 13.11 -14.92
CA LEU A 115 -2.82 12.24 -14.46
C LEU A 115 -1.55 12.40 -15.32
N ALA A 116 -1.71 12.48 -16.65
CA ALA A 116 -0.59 12.67 -17.57
C ALA A 116 0.10 14.03 -17.35
N MET A 117 -0.67 15.09 -17.21
CA MET A 117 -0.15 16.43 -16.91
C MET A 117 0.51 16.51 -15.54
N SER A 118 -0.07 15.88 -14.53
CA SER A 118 0.52 15.81 -13.19
C SER A 118 1.88 15.09 -13.22
N TRP A 119 1.97 13.99 -13.95
CA TRP A 119 3.23 13.27 -14.12
C TRP A 119 4.27 14.09 -14.89
N LEU A 120 3.85 14.79 -15.96
CA LEU A 120 4.73 15.60 -16.80
C LEU A 120 5.30 16.83 -16.06
N LEU A 121 4.48 17.48 -15.22
CA LEU A 121 4.85 18.71 -14.51
C LEU A 121 5.58 18.43 -13.20
N CYS A 122 5.17 17.40 -12.46
CA CYS A 122 5.68 17.12 -11.10
C CYS A 122 6.63 15.91 -11.03
N GLY A 123 6.76 15.12 -12.10
CA GLY A 123 7.60 13.93 -12.14
C GLY A 123 7.15 12.79 -11.19
N SER A 124 6.15 13.05 -10.34
CA SER A 124 5.57 12.08 -9.41
C SER A 124 4.10 12.37 -9.17
N ILE A 125 3.32 11.33 -8.91
CA ILE A 125 1.90 11.45 -8.60
C ILE A 125 1.71 11.18 -7.12
N SER A 126 1.22 12.18 -6.39
CA SER A 126 0.86 12.04 -4.98
C SER A 126 -0.52 11.39 -4.84
N GLY A 127 -0.64 10.39 -3.94
CA GLY A 127 -1.93 9.76 -3.64
C GLY A 127 -3.00 10.76 -3.14
N ILE A 128 -2.58 11.80 -2.44
CA ILE A 128 -3.46 12.88 -1.97
C ILE A 128 -4.01 13.69 -3.16
N ALA A 129 -3.17 14.01 -4.14
CA ALA A 129 -3.59 14.73 -5.34
C ALA A 129 -4.59 13.92 -6.16
N VAL A 130 -4.39 12.61 -6.28
CA VAL A 130 -5.34 11.68 -6.95
C VAL A 130 -6.67 11.65 -6.21
N GLY A 131 -6.65 11.56 -4.87
CA GLY A 131 -7.86 11.56 -4.04
C GLY A 131 -8.66 12.86 -4.16
N ALA A 132 -7.98 14.01 -4.08
CA ALA A 132 -8.62 15.32 -4.27
C ALA A 132 -9.21 15.47 -5.70
N GLY A 133 -8.46 15.04 -6.72
CA GLY A 133 -8.93 15.04 -8.11
C GLY A 133 -10.18 14.18 -8.31
N ALA A 134 -10.22 13.01 -7.71
CA ALA A 134 -11.39 12.12 -7.75
C ALA A 134 -12.63 12.75 -7.09
N ALA A 135 -12.46 13.45 -5.96
CA ALA A 135 -13.55 14.16 -5.29
C ALA A 135 -14.10 15.29 -6.17
N ILE A 136 -13.23 16.09 -6.78
CA ILE A 136 -13.62 17.17 -7.70
C ILE A 136 -14.35 16.61 -8.92
N MET A 137 -13.90 15.48 -9.48
CA MET A 137 -14.60 14.80 -10.58
C MET A 137 -15.99 14.32 -10.18
N GLY A 138 -16.16 13.79 -8.97
CA GLY A 138 -17.47 13.38 -8.46
C GLY A 138 -18.44 14.56 -8.39
N ILE A 139 -17.96 15.70 -7.93
CA ILE A 139 -18.75 16.95 -7.90
C ILE A 139 -19.08 17.43 -9.31
N ALA A 140 -18.12 17.46 -10.21
CA ALA A 140 -18.32 17.89 -11.60
C ALA A 140 -19.37 17.02 -12.34
N LEU A 141 -19.34 15.70 -12.10
CA LEU A 141 -20.36 14.78 -12.62
C LEU A 141 -21.76 15.07 -12.08
N SER A 142 -21.86 15.41 -10.79
CA SER A 142 -23.14 15.76 -10.15
C SER A 142 -23.77 17.03 -10.73
N TYR A 143 -22.95 17.97 -11.21
CA TYR A 143 -23.44 19.19 -11.87
C TYR A 143 -23.73 19.01 -13.38
N SER A 144 -23.22 17.93 -13.98
CA SER A 144 -23.38 17.64 -15.42
C SER A 144 -24.60 16.75 -15.73
N ALA A 145 -25.21 16.16 -14.72
CA ALA A 145 -26.36 15.27 -14.83
C ALA A 145 -27.69 16.03 -14.66
#